data_14d7c7ac1bc354739f709854c12510b2
#
_entry.id   14d7c7ac1bc354739f709854c12510b2
#
_cell.length_a   1.000
_cell.length_b   1.000
_cell.length_c   1.000
_cell.angle_alpha   90.00
_cell.angle_beta   90.00
_cell.angle_gamma   90.00
#
_symmetry.space_group_name_H-M   'P 1'
#
loop_
_entity.id
_entity.type
_entity.pdbx_description
1 polymer ?
#
loop_
_entity_poly.entity_id
_entity_poly.type
_entity_poly.pdbx_seq_one_letter_code
_entity_poly.pdbx_strand_id
1 'polypeptide(L)'
;KTRASVAIASGLEPLAKTILSLPRTFNEKDIDAYLNDTITSREEALQGAKDIIAEKISNDMTVRNKIVDSMMNYGRLVTSKKKNAEDEKMTYKMYYDYSENVSRIATHRIMAIDRGEKEKILTVSININEDYIKTFVSRRYIKFPKSPTAKYVDEAIDDGLKRLAYPSLERLVRNTLTEKAQEASIDVFSDNLQV
;
A
#
# COMPACT_ATOMS: atom_id res chain seq x y z
N LYS A 1 -15.32 -6.21 6.88
CA LYS A 1 -15.41 -7.45 6.13
C LYS A 1 -14.52 -7.37 4.89
N THR A 2 -13.41 -8.14 4.89
CA THR A 2 -12.42 -8.08 3.82
C THR A 2 -12.59 -9.24 2.84
N ARG A 3 -11.96 -9.15 1.66
CA ARG A 3 -11.93 -10.27 0.71
C ARG A 3 -11.32 -11.51 1.35
N ALA A 4 -10.23 -11.33 2.13
CA ALA A 4 -9.57 -12.45 2.82
C ALA A 4 -10.50 -13.08 3.86
N SER A 5 -11.20 -12.30 4.67
CA SER A 5 -12.11 -12.85 5.68
C SER A 5 -13.27 -13.63 5.04
N VAL A 6 -13.77 -13.18 3.91
CA VAL A 6 -14.80 -13.89 3.15
C VAL A 6 -14.25 -15.22 2.60
N ALA A 7 -13.03 -15.20 2.07
CA ALA A 7 -12.37 -16.41 1.55
C ALA A 7 -12.10 -17.43 2.66
N ILE A 8 -11.67 -16.98 3.82
CA ILE A 8 -11.46 -17.85 4.99
C ILE A 8 -12.79 -18.50 5.41
N ALA A 9 -13.85 -17.71 5.50
CA ALA A 9 -15.18 -18.21 5.84
C ALA A 9 -15.69 -19.23 4.80
N SER A 10 -15.24 -19.13 3.57
CA SER A 10 -15.59 -20.06 2.48
C SER A 10 -14.71 -21.31 2.45
N GLY A 11 -13.79 -21.47 3.40
CA GLY A 11 -12.97 -22.67 3.53
C GLY A 11 -11.69 -22.70 2.72
N LEU A 12 -11.20 -21.55 2.25
CA LEU A 12 -10.05 -21.48 1.34
C LEU A 12 -8.68 -21.32 2.03
N GLU A 13 -8.64 -21.22 3.36
CA GLU A 13 -7.38 -21.06 4.07
C GLU A 13 -6.40 -22.23 3.84
N PRO A 14 -6.82 -23.51 3.87
CA PRO A 14 -5.88 -24.59 3.56
C PRO A 14 -5.31 -24.53 2.14
N LEU A 15 -6.09 -24.09 1.16
CA LEU A 15 -5.59 -23.88 -0.20
C LEU A 15 -4.52 -22.79 -0.23
N ALA A 16 -4.77 -21.69 0.46
CA ALA A 16 -3.79 -20.60 0.58
C ALA A 16 -2.47 -21.11 1.19
N LYS A 17 -2.54 -21.92 2.24
CA LYS A 17 -1.35 -22.52 2.88
C LYS A 17 -0.59 -23.42 1.91
N THR A 18 -1.29 -24.24 1.13
CA THR A 18 -0.67 -25.11 0.12
C THR A 18 0.06 -24.27 -0.93
N ILE A 19 -0.58 -23.22 -1.44
CA ILE A 19 0.02 -22.32 -2.44
C ILE A 19 1.28 -21.66 -1.87
N LEU A 20 1.22 -21.13 -0.65
CA LEU A 20 2.37 -20.50 0.01
C LEU A 20 3.50 -21.45 0.32
N SER A 21 3.21 -22.74 0.49
CA SER A 21 4.24 -23.75 0.77
C SER A 21 5.15 -24.02 -0.43
N LEU A 22 4.77 -23.57 -1.62
CA LEU A 22 5.52 -23.75 -2.87
C LEU A 22 5.88 -25.22 -3.12
N PRO A 23 4.86 -26.10 -3.25
CA PRO A 23 5.11 -27.51 -3.46
C PRO A 23 5.82 -27.76 -4.79
N ARG A 24 6.52 -28.88 -4.89
CA ARG A 24 7.21 -29.29 -6.13
C ARG A 24 6.21 -29.66 -7.23
N THR A 25 5.06 -30.18 -6.83
CA THR A 25 3.99 -30.55 -7.74
C THR A 25 2.67 -30.00 -7.22
N PHE A 26 1.83 -29.55 -8.13
CA PHE A 26 0.50 -29.04 -7.80
C PHE A 26 -0.42 -29.33 -8.97
N ASN A 27 -1.47 -30.12 -8.73
CA ASN A 27 -2.45 -30.46 -9.75
C ASN A 27 -3.68 -29.56 -9.56
N GLU A 28 -4.07 -28.85 -10.61
CA GLU A 28 -5.26 -27.98 -10.56
C GLU A 28 -6.53 -28.74 -10.20
N LYS A 29 -6.60 -30.05 -10.49
CA LYS A 29 -7.73 -30.89 -10.07
C LYS A 29 -7.87 -30.96 -8.55
N ASP A 30 -6.78 -30.79 -7.81
CA ASP A 30 -6.81 -30.81 -6.35
C ASP A 30 -7.60 -29.61 -5.79
N ILE A 31 -7.76 -28.57 -6.58
CA ILE A 31 -8.57 -27.39 -6.21
C ILE A 31 -10.04 -27.77 -6.07
N ASP A 32 -10.51 -28.80 -6.78
CA ASP A 32 -11.91 -29.22 -6.75
C ASP A 32 -12.35 -29.63 -5.34
N ALA A 33 -11.42 -30.06 -4.49
CA ALA A 33 -11.72 -30.40 -3.09
C ALA A 33 -12.20 -29.18 -2.27
N TYR A 34 -11.94 -27.96 -2.74
CA TYR A 34 -12.33 -26.72 -2.05
C TYR A 34 -13.61 -26.12 -2.60
N LEU A 35 -14.20 -26.72 -3.63
CA LEU A 35 -15.45 -26.24 -4.19
C LEU A 35 -16.62 -26.58 -3.25
N ASN A 36 -17.55 -25.66 -3.16
CA ASN A 36 -18.76 -25.80 -2.32
C ASN A 36 -19.86 -24.89 -2.89
N ASP A 37 -20.94 -24.71 -2.14
CA ASP A 37 -22.07 -23.89 -2.61
C ASP A 37 -21.69 -22.41 -2.83
N THR A 38 -20.69 -21.93 -2.10
CA THR A 38 -20.22 -20.54 -2.20
C THR A 38 -19.13 -20.40 -3.27
N ILE A 39 -18.24 -21.39 -3.36
CA ILE A 39 -17.10 -21.40 -4.28
C ILE A 39 -17.40 -22.41 -5.37
N THR A 40 -17.79 -21.93 -6.55
CA THR A 40 -18.35 -22.78 -7.60
C THR A 40 -17.37 -23.09 -8.75
N SER A 41 -16.19 -22.47 -8.77
CA SER A 41 -15.18 -22.70 -9.79
C SER A 41 -13.77 -22.72 -9.22
N ARG A 42 -12.84 -23.32 -9.95
CA ARG A 42 -11.41 -23.30 -9.59
C ARG A 42 -10.87 -21.89 -9.56
N GLU A 43 -11.32 -21.03 -10.46
CA GLU A 43 -10.91 -19.63 -10.52
C GLU A 43 -11.32 -18.88 -9.26
N GLU A 44 -12.55 -19.07 -8.78
CA GLU A 44 -13.02 -18.48 -7.53
C GLU A 44 -12.20 -18.97 -6.34
N ALA A 45 -11.90 -20.26 -6.29
CA ALA A 45 -11.10 -20.85 -5.21
C ALA A 45 -9.69 -20.26 -5.19
N LEU A 46 -9.05 -20.17 -6.35
CA LEU A 46 -7.72 -19.57 -6.47
C LEU A 46 -7.73 -18.08 -6.12
N GLN A 47 -8.74 -17.35 -6.57
CA GLN A 47 -8.85 -15.93 -6.26
C GLN A 47 -9.00 -15.73 -4.75
N GLY A 48 -9.84 -16.50 -4.09
CA GLY A 48 -10.00 -16.42 -2.64
C GLY A 48 -8.71 -16.77 -1.90
N ALA A 49 -7.99 -17.80 -2.33
CA ALA A 49 -6.70 -18.15 -1.75
C ALA A 49 -5.68 -17.04 -1.94
N LYS A 50 -5.64 -16.42 -3.12
CA LYS A 50 -4.75 -15.26 -3.37
C LYS A 50 -5.14 -14.06 -2.51
N ASP A 51 -6.42 -13.83 -2.27
CA ASP A 51 -6.88 -12.75 -1.40
C ASP A 51 -6.37 -12.94 0.04
N ILE A 52 -6.38 -14.17 0.53
CA ILE A 52 -5.86 -14.51 1.86
C ILE A 52 -4.35 -14.23 1.91
N ILE A 53 -3.61 -14.66 0.89
CA ILE A 53 -2.16 -14.45 0.80
C ILE A 53 -1.84 -12.96 0.71
N ALA A 54 -2.58 -12.21 -0.10
CA ALA A 54 -2.40 -10.77 -0.26
C ALA A 54 -2.54 -10.03 1.08
N GLU A 55 -3.57 -10.36 1.86
CA GLU A 55 -3.77 -9.74 3.18
C GLU A 55 -2.64 -10.13 4.15
N LYS A 56 -2.20 -11.38 4.14
CA LYS A 56 -1.07 -11.81 4.95
C LYS A 56 0.20 -11.01 4.64
N ILE A 57 0.49 -10.80 3.37
CA ILE A 57 1.64 -10.02 2.93
C ILE A 57 1.51 -8.57 3.38
N SER A 58 0.32 -7.99 3.21
CA SER A 58 0.06 -6.60 3.59
C SER A 58 0.17 -6.36 5.10
N ASN A 59 -0.05 -7.38 5.91
CA ASN A 59 0.04 -7.31 7.37
C ASN A 59 1.40 -7.73 7.92
N ASP A 60 2.31 -8.21 7.07
CA ASP A 60 3.66 -8.61 7.46
C ASP A 60 4.46 -7.38 7.88
N MET A 61 4.85 -7.32 9.15
CA MET A 61 5.55 -6.16 9.71
C MET A 61 6.89 -5.90 9.02
N THR A 62 7.60 -6.94 8.61
CA THR A 62 8.87 -6.77 7.87
C THR A 62 8.63 -6.07 6.54
N VAL A 63 7.58 -6.46 5.82
CA VAL A 63 7.18 -5.82 4.56
C VAL A 63 6.75 -4.38 4.80
N ARG A 64 5.90 -4.15 5.80
CA ARG A 64 5.40 -2.82 6.14
C ARG A 64 6.52 -1.87 6.50
N ASN A 65 7.45 -2.32 7.35
CA ASN A 65 8.59 -1.51 7.75
C ASN A 65 9.49 -1.15 6.57
N LYS A 66 9.66 -2.08 5.63
CA LYS A 66 10.45 -1.83 4.42
C LYS A 66 9.82 -0.75 3.55
N ILE A 67 8.50 -0.78 3.40
CA ILE A 67 7.75 0.20 2.61
C ILE A 67 7.80 1.58 3.28
N VAL A 68 7.56 1.65 4.60
CA VAL A 68 7.61 2.91 5.35
C VAL A 68 9.01 3.52 5.27
N ASP A 69 10.05 2.71 5.45
CA ASP A 69 11.43 3.17 5.32
C ASP A 69 11.69 3.76 3.92
N SER A 70 11.23 3.06 2.88
CA SER A 70 11.36 3.55 1.51
C SER A 70 10.64 4.87 1.29
N MET A 71 9.44 5.02 1.85
CA MET A 71 8.68 6.26 1.74
C MET A 71 9.34 7.41 2.47
N MET A 72 9.76 7.19 3.72
CA MET A 72 10.30 8.24 4.58
C MET A 72 11.68 8.71 4.15
N ASN A 73 12.55 7.80 3.74
CA ASN A 73 13.95 8.11 3.46
C ASN A 73 14.26 8.33 1.98
N TYR A 74 13.50 7.71 1.08
CA TYR A 74 13.78 7.77 -0.36
C TYR A 74 12.58 8.17 -1.20
N GLY A 75 11.40 8.28 -0.59
CA GLY A 75 10.17 8.60 -1.30
C GLY A 75 10.11 10.06 -1.74
N ARG A 76 9.27 10.31 -2.71
CA ARG A 76 8.95 11.66 -3.17
C ARG A 76 7.48 11.94 -2.97
N LEU A 77 7.19 13.06 -2.33
CA LEU A 77 5.83 13.56 -2.25
C LEU A 77 5.54 14.26 -3.57
N VAL A 78 4.47 13.83 -4.23
CA VAL A 78 4.09 14.34 -5.55
C VAL A 78 2.70 14.93 -5.45
N THR A 79 2.54 16.14 -5.95
CA THR A 79 1.25 16.81 -6.00
C THR A 79 0.89 17.21 -7.42
N SER A 80 -0.39 17.21 -7.71
CA SER A 80 -0.93 17.70 -8.96
C SER A 80 -2.30 18.34 -8.74
N LYS A 81 -2.69 19.22 -9.65
CA LYS A 81 -4.03 19.81 -9.60
C LYS A 81 -5.05 18.77 -10.06
N LYS A 82 -6.12 18.60 -9.30
CA LYS A 82 -7.22 17.74 -9.71
C LYS A 82 -7.88 18.28 -10.97
N LYS A 83 -8.26 17.37 -11.85
CA LYS A 83 -9.02 17.72 -13.05
C LYS A 83 -10.33 18.40 -12.64
N ASN A 84 -10.62 19.53 -13.26
CA ASN A 84 -11.81 20.33 -13.01
C ASN A 84 -11.86 20.99 -11.61
N ALA A 85 -10.75 21.01 -10.86
CA ALA A 85 -10.71 21.74 -9.61
C ALA A 85 -10.70 23.24 -9.86
N GLU A 86 -11.41 23.98 -9.01
CA GLU A 86 -11.48 25.44 -9.08
C GLU A 86 -10.61 26.04 -7.97
N ASP A 87 -9.54 26.70 -8.36
CA ASP A 87 -8.66 27.46 -7.50
C ASP A 87 -8.57 28.88 -8.05
N GLU A 88 -9.64 29.66 -7.86
CA GLU A 88 -9.82 30.96 -8.46
C GLU A 88 -8.66 31.92 -8.18
N LYS A 89 -8.16 31.92 -6.94
CA LYS A 89 -7.05 32.79 -6.51
C LYS A 89 -5.68 32.19 -6.79
N MET A 90 -5.65 31.01 -7.39
CA MET A 90 -4.41 30.29 -7.68
C MET A 90 -3.55 30.09 -6.40
N THR A 91 -4.23 29.88 -5.27
CA THR A 91 -3.59 29.71 -3.97
C THR A 91 -2.58 28.55 -3.96
N TYR A 92 -2.91 27.47 -4.66
CA TYR A 92 -2.11 26.25 -4.69
C TYR A 92 -1.30 26.07 -5.98
N LYS A 93 -1.15 27.13 -6.76
CA LYS A 93 -0.47 27.08 -8.07
C LYS A 93 0.91 26.42 -7.99
N MET A 94 1.67 26.67 -6.95
CA MET A 94 2.99 26.10 -6.73
C MET A 94 2.95 24.56 -6.73
N TYR A 95 1.83 23.99 -6.30
CA TYR A 95 1.67 22.55 -6.12
C TYR A 95 0.89 21.87 -7.22
N TYR A 96 0.57 22.54 -8.32
CA TYR A 96 -0.15 21.95 -9.45
C TYR A 96 0.65 20.86 -10.15
N ASP A 97 1.98 20.94 -10.08
CA ASP A 97 2.92 19.98 -10.64
C ASP A 97 4.21 20.06 -9.81
N TYR A 98 4.20 19.41 -8.66
CA TYR A 98 5.26 19.56 -7.67
C TYR A 98 5.73 18.21 -7.15
N SER A 99 7.02 18.12 -6.84
CA SER A 99 7.61 16.92 -6.29
C SER A 99 8.79 17.29 -5.40
N GLU A 100 8.89 16.64 -4.25
CA GLU A 100 9.99 16.86 -3.32
C GLU A 100 10.26 15.61 -2.49
N ASN A 101 11.49 15.44 -2.03
CA ASN A 101 11.84 14.34 -1.14
C ASN A 101 11.06 14.42 0.16
N VAL A 102 10.42 13.31 0.55
CA VAL A 102 9.69 13.21 1.81
C VAL A 102 10.62 13.55 3.00
N SER A 103 11.88 13.13 2.93
CA SER A 103 12.85 13.35 4.01
C SER A 103 13.26 14.80 4.19
N ARG A 104 12.98 15.67 3.24
CA ARG A 104 13.46 17.07 3.23
C ARG A 104 12.37 18.12 3.19
N ILE A 105 11.13 17.72 2.94
CA ILE A 105 10.05 18.66 2.73
C ILE A 105 9.80 19.51 3.99
N ALA A 106 9.72 20.82 3.81
CA ALA A 106 9.49 21.76 4.89
C ALA A 106 8.07 21.65 5.45
N THR A 107 7.94 21.88 6.76
CA THR A 107 6.65 21.73 7.45
C THR A 107 5.58 22.67 6.91
N HIS A 108 5.93 23.91 6.53
CA HIS A 108 4.95 24.85 5.98
C HIS A 108 4.38 24.34 4.62
N ARG A 109 5.19 23.61 3.85
CA ARG A 109 4.74 23.02 2.59
C ARG A 109 3.80 21.84 2.83
N ILE A 110 4.09 21.02 3.84
CA ILE A 110 3.19 19.93 4.24
C ILE A 110 1.81 20.51 4.61
N MET A 111 1.78 21.57 5.40
CA MET A 111 0.52 22.19 5.81
C MET A 111 -0.25 22.78 4.62
N ALA A 112 0.44 23.43 3.69
CA ALA A 112 -0.19 23.97 2.48
C ALA A 112 -0.75 22.85 1.56
N ILE A 113 0.01 21.79 1.37
CA ILE A 113 -0.39 20.65 0.55
C ILE A 113 -1.60 19.94 1.18
N ASP A 114 -1.57 19.71 2.49
CA ASP A 114 -2.69 19.09 3.21
C ASP A 114 -3.97 19.92 3.06
N ARG A 115 -3.86 21.23 3.12
CA ARG A 115 -4.99 22.13 2.93
C ARG A 115 -5.53 22.05 1.50
N GLY A 116 -4.65 22.04 0.51
CA GLY A 116 -5.05 21.90 -0.89
C GLY A 116 -5.73 20.58 -1.20
N GLU A 117 -5.29 19.52 -0.54
CA GLU A 117 -5.92 18.20 -0.65
C GLU A 117 -7.31 18.20 0.00
N LYS A 118 -7.41 18.77 1.20
CA LYS A 118 -8.68 18.88 1.93
C LYS A 118 -9.70 19.68 1.16
N GLU A 119 -9.27 20.75 0.50
CA GLU A 119 -10.13 21.59 -0.35
C GLU A 119 -10.43 20.96 -1.71
N LYS A 120 -9.94 19.75 -1.95
CA LYS A 120 -10.16 18.98 -3.19
C LYS A 120 -9.59 19.66 -4.44
N ILE A 121 -8.53 20.43 -4.26
CA ILE A 121 -7.80 21.07 -5.36
C ILE A 121 -6.61 20.22 -5.78
N LEU A 122 -5.90 19.63 -4.82
CA LEU A 122 -4.70 18.85 -5.07
C LEU A 122 -4.94 17.35 -4.90
N THR A 123 -4.28 16.58 -5.75
CA THR A 123 -4.06 15.15 -5.58
C THR A 123 -2.65 14.97 -5.04
N VAL A 124 -2.49 14.17 -4.01
CA VAL A 124 -1.20 13.98 -3.33
C VAL A 124 -0.87 12.50 -3.24
N SER A 125 0.36 12.15 -3.57
CA SER A 125 0.84 10.77 -3.47
C SER A 125 2.29 10.75 -3.02
N ILE A 126 2.75 9.58 -2.55
CA ILE A 126 4.16 9.33 -2.25
C ILE A 126 4.65 8.27 -3.23
N ASN A 127 5.61 8.64 -4.06
CA ASN A 127 6.21 7.72 -5.02
C ASN A 127 7.44 7.07 -4.41
N ILE A 128 7.56 5.76 -4.59
CA ILE A 128 8.70 4.95 -4.17
C ILE A 128 9.14 4.06 -5.32
N ASN A 129 10.30 3.44 -5.18
CA ASN A 129 10.76 2.44 -6.13
C ASN A 129 10.00 1.12 -5.87
N GLU A 130 8.89 0.93 -6.59
CA GLU A 130 8.03 -0.24 -6.41
C GLU A 130 8.71 -1.54 -6.84
N ASP A 131 9.59 -1.49 -7.83
CA ASP A 131 10.35 -2.67 -8.26
C ASP A 131 11.28 -3.17 -7.16
N TYR A 132 11.91 -2.26 -6.42
CA TYR A 132 12.73 -2.60 -5.28
C TYR A 132 11.92 -3.31 -4.19
N ILE A 133 10.75 -2.79 -3.88
CA ILE A 133 9.84 -3.39 -2.89
C ILE A 133 9.37 -4.76 -3.38
N LYS A 134 8.94 -4.86 -4.64
CA LYS A 134 8.49 -6.13 -5.20
C LYS A 134 9.58 -7.21 -5.13
N THR A 135 10.81 -6.85 -5.46
CA THR A 135 11.94 -7.77 -5.38
C THR A 135 12.18 -8.24 -3.94
N PHE A 136 12.14 -7.32 -3.00
CA PHE A 136 12.30 -7.65 -1.57
C PHE A 136 11.23 -8.63 -1.10
N VAL A 137 9.96 -8.34 -1.41
CA VAL A 137 8.82 -9.17 -0.99
C VAL A 137 8.87 -10.53 -1.68
N SER A 138 9.19 -10.56 -2.97
CA SER A 138 9.29 -11.81 -3.74
C SER A 138 10.36 -12.73 -3.16
N ARG A 139 11.51 -12.20 -2.79
CA ARG A 139 12.58 -12.99 -2.16
C ARG A 139 12.16 -13.54 -0.80
N ARG A 140 11.33 -12.81 -0.09
CA ARG A 140 10.83 -13.23 1.22
C ARG A 140 9.79 -14.35 1.12
N TYR A 141 8.91 -14.31 0.12
CA TYR A 141 7.78 -15.23 0.00
C TYR A 141 7.95 -16.33 -1.04
N ILE A 142 8.75 -16.12 -2.08
CA ILE A 142 8.92 -17.10 -3.14
C ILE A 142 10.33 -17.70 -3.04
N LYS A 143 10.51 -18.63 -2.07
CA LYS A 143 11.78 -19.31 -1.83
C LYS A 143 12.08 -20.38 -2.89
N PHE A 144 11.05 -20.88 -3.59
CA PHE A 144 11.18 -21.85 -4.64
C PHE A 144 10.44 -21.39 -5.90
N PRO A 145 11.10 -20.53 -6.73
CA PRO A 145 10.44 -19.93 -7.90
C PRO A 145 9.95 -20.93 -8.94
N LYS A 146 10.50 -22.14 -8.94
CA LYS A 146 10.12 -23.19 -9.89
C LYS A 146 8.85 -23.94 -9.50
N SER A 147 8.31 -23.68 -8.30
CA SER A 147 7.05 -24.31 -7.88
C SER A 147 5.90 -23.92 -8.82
N PRO A 148 5.01 -24.86 -9.14
CA PRO A 148 3.82 -24.55 -9.93
C PRO A 148 2.90 -23.49 -9.28
N THR A 149 2.99 -23.30 -7.97
CA THR A 149 2.16 -22.29 -7.28
C THR A 149 2.84 -20.93 -7.13
N ALA A 150 4.10 -20.80 -7.52
CA ALA A 150 4.84 -19.53 -7.41
C ALA A 150 4.14 -18.39 -8.14
N LYS A 151 3.53 -18.65 -9.29
CA LYS A 151 2.78 -17.64 -10.05
C LYS A 151 1.60 -17.06 -9.28
N TYR A 152 0.94 -17.87 -8.45
CA TYR A 152 -0.18 -17.41 -7.63
C TYR A 152 0.29 -16.54 -6.46
N VAL A 153 1.43 -16.91 -5.86
CA VAL A 153 2.06 -16.09 -4.82
C VAL A 153 2.51 -14.75 -5.41
N ASP A 154 3.10 -14.77 -6.60
CA ASP A 154 3.53 -13.56 -7.31
C ASP A 154 2.35 -12.61 -7.56
N GLU A 155 1.23 -13.12 -8.04
CA GLU A 155 0.01 -12.33 -8.25
C GLU A 155 -0.53 -11.77 -6.93
N ALA A 156 -0.50 -12.57 -5.86
CA ALA A 156 -0.94 -12.14 -4.54
C ALA A 156 -0.04 -11.04 -3.97
N ILE A 157 1.27 -11.08 -4.23
CA ILE A 157 2.21 -10.03 -3.82
C ILE A 157 1.82 -8.72 -4.50
N ASP A 158 1.61 -8.72 -5.81
CA ASP A 158 1.23 -7.51 -6.53
C ASP A 158 -0.07 -6.91 -5.98
N ASP A 159 -1.08 -7.75 -5.77
CA ASP A 159 -2.36 -7.31 -5.23
C ASP A 159 -2.22 -6.79 -3.79
N GLY A 160 -1.52 -7.54 -2.95
CA GLY A 160 -1.31 -7.14 -1.56
C GLY A 160 -0.58 -5.81 -1.42
N LEU A 161 0.42 -5.56 -2.26
CA LEU A 161 1.14 -4.28 -2.27
C LEU A 161 0.26 -3.15 -2.80
N LYS A 162 -0.30 -3.30 -3.99
CA LYS A 162 -1.02 -2.21 -4.68
C LYS A 162 -2.37 -1.89 -4.07
N ARG A 163 -3.13 -2.91 -3.72
CA ARG A 163 -4.48 -2.72 -3.19
C ARG A 163 -4.50 -2.42 -1.69
N LEU A 164 -3.59 -3.03 -0.92
CA LEU A 164 -3.65 -2.98 0.55
C LEU A 164 -2.50 -2.21 1.18
N ALA A 165 -1.25 -2.61 0.96
CA ALA A 165 -0.11 -2.07 1.68
C ALA A 165 0.20 -0.62 1.30
N TYR A 166 0.37 -0.32 0.02
CA TYR A 166 0.74 1.03 -0.40
C TYR A 166 -0.27 2.09 0.01
N PRO A 167 -1.58 1.92 -0.22
CA PRO A 167 -2.54 2.94 0.21
C PRO A 167 -2.55 3.16 1.72
N SER A 168 -2.50 2.07 2.48
CA SER A 168 -2.51 2.12 3.94
C SER A 168 -1.27 2.82 4.51
N LEU A 169 -0.11 2.48 3.99
CA LEU A 169 1.17 3.01 4.48
C LEU A 169 1.43 4.42 3.99
N GLU A 170 0.98 4.76 2.80
CA GLU A 170 1.01 6.15 2.33
C GLU A 170 0.20 7.05 3.26
N ARG A 171 -0.98 6.59 3.67
CA ARG A 171 -1.80 7.33 4.63
C ARG A 171 -1.09 7.49 5.98
N LEU A 172 -0.45 6.41 6.46
CA LEU A 172 0.31 6.43 7.70
C LEU A 172 1.45 7.46 7.63
N VAL A 173 2.24 7.45 6.56
CA VAL A 173 3.36 8.37 6.37
C VAL A 173 2.83 9.82 6.24
N ARG A 174 1.74 10.02 5.48
CA ARG A 174 1.12 11.35 5.35
C ARG A 174 0.68 11.88 6.70
N ASN A 175 0.07 11.04 7.53
CA ASN A 175 -0.34 11.43 8.89
C ASN A 175 0.87 11.77 9.76
N THR A 176 1.95 11.01 9.66
CA THR A 176 3.19 11.28 10.38
C THR A 176 3.77 12.65 10.00
N LEU A 177 3.80 12.97 8.70
CA LEU A 177 4.28 14.25 8.21
C LEU A 177 3.41 15.41 8.72
N THR A 178 2.09 15.22 8.68
CA THR A 178 1.13 16.22 9.17
C THR A 178 1.31 16.49 10.66
N GLU A 179 1.47 15.44 11.46
CA GLU A 179 1.70 15.57 12.90
C GLU A 179 2.99 16.34 13.20
N LYS A 180 4.07 16.03 12.50
CA LYS A 180 5.34 16.75 12.65
C LYS A 180 5.20 18.22 12.26
N ALA A 181 4.46 18.50 11.20
CA ALA A 181 4.22 19.87 10.76
C ALA A 181 3.41 20.66 11.80
N GLN A 182 2.41 20.04 12.40
CA GLN A 182 1.60 20.64 13.46
C GLN A 182 2.44 20.91 14.72
N GLU A 183 3.27 19.97 15.14
CA GLU A 183 4.18 20.14 16.28
C GLU A 183 5.15 21.30 16.06
N ALA A 184 5.75 21.37 14.87
CA ALA A 184 6.65 22.46 14.51
C ALA A 184 5.94 23.82 14.55
N SER A 185 4.69 23.88 14.11
CA SER A 185 3.87 25.09 14.16
C SER A 185 3.57 25.53 15.59
N ILE A 186 3.28 24.59 16.47
CA ILE A 186 3.04 24.88 17.90
C ILE A 186 4.31 25.38 18.56
N ASP A 187 5.47 24.77 18.28
CA ASP A 187 6.75 25.20 18.85
C ASP A 187 7.11 26.63 18.44
N VAL A 188 6.94 26.98 17.18
CA VAL A 188 7.17 28.33 16.68
C VAL A 188 6.24 29.34 17.38
N PHE A 189 4.97 29.01 17.50
CA PHE A 189 3.98 29.85 18.18
C PHE A 189 4.34 30.04 19.66
N SER A 190 4.73 28.95 20.33
CA SER A 190 5.13 28.98 21.74
C SER A 190 6.37 29.88 21.96
N ASP A 191 7.39 29.73 21.11
CA ASP A 191 8.60 30.54 21.15
C ASP A 191 8.28 32.03 20.95
N ASN A 192 7.37 32.36 20.04
CA ASN A 192 6.95 33.71 19.76
C ASN A 192 6.20 34.34 20.96
N LEU A 193 5.48 33.55 21.72
CA LEU A 193 4.76 34.03 22.92
C LEU A 193 5.68 34.29 24.11
N GLN A 194 6.87 33.70 24.13
CA GLN A 194 7.85 33.88 25.21
C GLN A 194 8.66 35.19 25.06
N VAL A 195 8.57 35.81 23.93
CA VAL A 195 9.24 37.10 23.66
C VAL A 195 8.39 38.26 24.17
#